data_8519c10d282ad21f301cd679f54a9f53
#
_entry.id   8519c10d282ad21f301cd679f54a9f53
#
_cell.length_a   1.000
_cell.length_b   1.000
_cell.length_c   1.000
_cell.angle_alpha   90.00
_cell.angle_beta   90.00
_cell.angle_gamma   90.00
#
_symmetry.space_group_name_H-M   'P 1'
#
loop_
_entity.id
_entity.type
_entity.pdbx_description
1 polymer ?
#
loop_
_entity_poly.entity_id
_entity_poly.type
_entity_poly.pdbx_seq_one_letter_code
_entity_poly.pdbx_strand_id
1 'polypeptide(L)'
;MNLTPLESITTIRLILGDQLNLQHSWYDETREDVLYVVAELYEEVHYVKHHVQKICAFFLAMQKFAEALADRGHKVLHLTLDDTQSVRSADQLLTVLADVYSASQVNYQRPDEYRLVTQLRALDLKGVEITENDTEHFLIPFSELPQYFQPGKSHRMEQFYRKQRKQLNILMDQGAPLGGQWNYDATNRRKLKPADLPLIPQPLTFSNNVSDILQRLNRHEISFIGKAKETIALPADREQSLALLEYFCDFALSRFGDFQDAMTNQSDNSWSLFHSRLSFSINIKLLHPKEVIDAVIIAFDKRTDIDISQVEGFVRQILGWREFVRGIYWANMPDYAEMNALNGSRALPGYF
;
A
#
# COMPACT_ATOMS: atom_id res chain seq x y z
N MET A 1 27.59 0.20 9.75
CA MET A 1 26.79 -1.03 10.00
C MET A 1 27.68 -2.09 10.65
N ASN A 2 27.27 -2.64 11.78
CA ASN A 2 27.91 -3.84 12.34
C ASN A 2 27.20 -5.08 11.79
N LEU A 3 27.68 -5.55 10.64
CA LEU A 3 27.13 -6.73 9.98
C LEU A 3 27.99 -7.95 10.33
N THR A 4 27.37 -9.02 10.78
CA THR A 4 28.05 -10.30 11.00
C THR A 4 27.94 -11.12 9.72
N PRO A 5 29.06 -11.47 9.07
CA PRO A 5 29.02 -12.34 7.90
C PRO A 5 28.36 -13.69 8.26
N LEU A 6 27.42 -14.11 7.43
CA LEU A 6 26.81 -15.46 7.48
C LEU A 6 27.34 -16.24 6.28
N GLU A 7 28.15 -17.25 6.52
CA GLU A 7 28.88 -18.01 5.46
C GLU A 7 28.01 -18.70 4.43
N SER A 8 26.70 -18.78 4.65
CA SER A 8 25.77 -19.52 3.78
C SER A 8 24.92 -18.64 2.87
N ILE A 9 25.02 -17.31 2.92
CA ILE A 9 24.14 -16.43 2.14
C ILE A 9 24.66 -16.26 0.73
N THR A 10 23.88 -16.70 -0.24
CA THR A 10 24.16 -16.50 -1.68
C THR A 10 23.21 -15.50 -2.34
N THR A 11 22.04 -15.29 -1.75
CA THR A 11 20.96 -14.46 -2.30
C THR A 11 20.50 -13.42 -1.29
N ILE A 12 20.47 -12.15 -1.69
CA ILE A 12 19.88 -11.05 -0.94
C ILE A 12 18.53 -10.70 -1.58
N ARG A 13 17.47 -10.60 -0.77
CA ARG A 13 16.14 -10.15 -1.18
C ARG A 13 15.79 -8.84 -0.50
N LEU A 14 15.78 -7.75 -1.25
CA LEU A 14 15.38 -6.44 -0.74
C LEU A 14 13.85 -6.33 -0.67
N ILE A 15 13.34 -5.89 0.47
CA ILE A 15 11.93 -5.60 0.72
C ILE A 15 11.81 -4.12 1.06
N LEU A 16 11.10 -3.36 0.24
CA LEU A 16 10.82 -1.95 0.50
C LEU A 16 9.72 -1.78 1.55
N GLY A 17 9.67 -0.59 2.17
CA GLY A 17 8.73 -0.30 3.25
C GLY A 17 7.23 -0.37 2.88
N ASP A 18 6.91 -0.41 1.59
CA ASP A 18 5.56 -0.61 1.07
C ASP A 18 5.33 -2.01 0.47
N GLN A 19 6.21 -2.99 0.75
CA GLN A 19 6.16 -4.35 0.18
C GLN A 19 5.94 -5.43 1.26
N LEU A 20 5.10 -5.13 2.25
CA LEU A 20 4.94 -5.93 3.46
C LEU A 20 3.86 -7.03 3.30
N ASN A 21 3.86 -7.72 2.15
CA ASN A 21 2.92 -8.80 1.83
C ASN A 21 3.45 -10.15 2.32
N LEU A 22 2.99 -10.63 3.46
CA LEU A 22 3.36 -11.96 4.01
C LEU A 22 2.87 -13.16 3.17
N GLN A 23 2.07 -12.92 2.11
CA GLN A 23 1.55 -13.95 1.21
C GLN A 23 2.28 -13.96 -0.14
N HIS A 24 3.37 -13.19 -0.30
CA HIS A 24 4.19 -13.22 -1.49
C HIS A 24 4.91 -14.57 -1.61
N SER A 25 5.01 -15.10 -2.83
CA SER A 25 5.63 -16.41 -3.12
C SER A 25 7.08 -16.56 -2.63
N TRP A 26 7.77 -15.47 -2.37
CA TRP A 26 9.10 -15.49 -1.76
C TRP A 26 9.15 -16.20 -0.41
N TYR A 27 8.02 -16.26 0.31
CA TYR A 27 7.91 -16.74 1.69
C TYR A 27 7.22 -18.11 1.80
N ASP A 28 6.95 -18.78 0.66
CA ASP A 28 6.33 -20.12 0.65
C ASP A 28 7.27 -21.20 1.20
N GLU A 29 8.58 -21.01 1.01
CA GLU A 29 9.60 -21.94 1.47
C GLU A 29 10.71 -21.18 2.23
N THR A 30 11.18 -21.77 3.34
CA THR A 30 12.37 -21.27 4.05
C THR A 30 13.64 -21.75 3.34
N ARG A 31 14.58 -20.84 3.13
CA ARG A 31 15.86 -21.11 2.47
C ARG A 31 17.02 -20.60 3.33
N GLU A 32 17.98 -21.47 3.60
CA GLU A 32 19.15 -21.16 4.40
C GLU A 32 20.16 -20.22 3.71
N ASP A 33 20.10 -20.14 2.39
CA ASP A 33 20.98 -19.33 1.54
C ASP A 33 20.40 -17.97 1.17
N VAL A 34 19.19 -17.63 1.66
CA VAL A 34 18.51 -16.35 1.37
C VAL A 34 18.46 -15.44 2.60
N LEU A 35 18.89 -14.20 2.42
CA LEU A 35 18.75 -13.14 3.42
C LEU A 35 17.72 -12.12 2.94
N TYR A 36 16.65 -11.95 3.70
CA TYR A 36 15.65 -10.91 3.49
C TYR A 36 16.08 -9.63 4.20
N VAL A 37 16.08 -8.52 3.49
CA VAL A 37 16.54 -7.23 4.02
C VAL A 37 15.40 -6.23 4.01
N VAL A 38 15.09 -5.70 5.18
CA VAL A 38 14.15 -4.59 5.40
C VAL A 38 14.92 -3.45 6.03
N ALA A 39 14.98 -2.28 5.39
CA ALA A 39 15.84 -1.21 5.86
C ALA A 39 15.14 0.17 5.84
N GLU A 40 15.28 0.90 6.94
CA GLU A 40 14.99 2.32 7.00
C GLU A 40 16.14 3.08 6.33
N LEU A 41 15.84 3.84 5.27
CA LEU A 41 16.84 4.58 4.51
C LEU A 41 16.57 6.09 4.59
N TYR A 42 17.65 6.87 4.72
CA TYR A 42 17.58 8.32 4.80
C TYR A 42 16.95 8.92 3.53
N GLU A 43 17.25 8.41 2.36
CA GLU A 43 16.70 8.87 1.08
C GLU A 43 15.15 8.80 1.10
N GLU A 44 14.58 7.70 1.61
CA GLU A 44 13.14 7.47 1.60
C GLU A 44 12.34 8.38 2.55
N VAL A 45 12.98 8.93 3.56
CA VAL A 45 12.33 9.88 4.49
C VAL A 45 12.67 11.34 4.19
N HIS A 46 13.59 11.60 3.24
CA HIS A 46 14.14 12.93 3.01
C HIS A 46 13.82 13.53 1.63
N TYR A 47 13.51 12.71 0.59
CA TYR A 47 13.25 13.23 -0.76
C TYR A 47 12.04 14.18 -0.81
N VAL A 48 11.07 14.04 0.09
CA VAL A 48 9.99 14.97 0.38
C VAL A 48 9.71 15.01 1.89
N LYS A 49 9.10 16.10 2.37
CA LYS A 49 8.65 16.16 3.77
C LYS A 49 7.40 15.32 3.97
N HIS A 50 7.55 14.16 4.57
CA HIS A 50 6.44 13.30 4.93
C HIS A 50 5.75 13.73 6.23
N HIS A 51 4.49 13.36 6.40
CA HIS A 51 3.82 13.48 7.70
C HIS A 51 4.41 12.50 8.70
N VAL A 52 4.72 12.96 9.92
CA VAL A 52 5.40 12.14 10.94
C VAL A 52 4.66 10.83 11.27
N GLN A 53 3.32 10.85 11.32
CA GLN A 53 2.54 9.63 11.56
C GLN A 53 2.72 8.60 10.44
N LYS A 54 2.87 9.06 9.18
CA LYS A 54 3.17 8.16 8.06
C LYS A 54 4.53 7.48 8.26
N ILE A 55 5.58 8.26 8.58
CA ILE A 55 6.92 7.70 8.80
C ILE A 55 6.89 6.67 9.94
N CYS A 56 6.30 7.05 11.08
CA CYS A 56 6.18 6.16 12.23
C CYS A 56 5.42 4.87 11.90
N ALA A 57 4.32 4.97 11.15
CA ALA A 57 3.53 3.81 10.77
C ALA A 57 4.29 2.87 9.82
N PHE A 58 5.04 3.43 8.85
CA PHE A 58 5.88 2.64 7.95
C PHE A 58 6.98 1.92 8.71
N PHE A 59 7.76 2.61 9.54
CA PHE A 59 8.87 2.02 10.26
C PHE A 59 8.41 0.94 11.25
N LEU A 60 7.31 1.20 11.95
CA LEU A 60 6.74 0.17 12.83
C LEU A 60 6.23 -1.05 12.06
N ALA A 61 5.57 -0.84 10.92
CA ALA A 61 5.09 -1.94 10.09
C ALA A 61 6.25 -2.74 9.48
N MET A 62 7.34 -2.09 9.07
CA MET A 62 8.56 -2.76 8.60
C MET A 62 9.18 -3.62 9.69
N GLN A 63 9.28 -3.11 10.92
CA GLN A 63 9.77 -3.86 12.06
C GLN A 63 8.89 -5.10 12.33
N LYS A 64 7.57 -4.92 12.43
CA LYS A 64 6.62 -6.00 12.66
C LYS A 64 6.64 -7.06 11.56
N PHE A 65 6.80 -6.63 10.32
CA PHE A 65 6.92 -7.53 9.19
C PHE A 65 8.22 -8.35 9.24
N ALA A 66 9.35 -7.72 9.59
CA ALA A 66 10.62 -8.42 9.75
C ALA A 66 10.55 -9.45 10.90
N GLU A 67 9.94 -9.10 12.05
CA GLU A 67 9.66 -10.00 13.15
C GLU A 67 8.82 -11.21 12.67
N ALA A 68 7.71 -10.96 11.95
CA ALA A 68 6.82 -12.00 11.46
C ALA A 68 7.48 -12.96 10.44
N LEU A 69 8.41 -12.46 9.61
CA LEU A 69 9.20 -13.30 8.73
C LEU A 69 10.21 -14.15 9.51
N ALA A 70 10.88 -13.58 10.50
CA ALA A 70 11.81 -14.30 11.35
C ALA A 70 11.11 -15.43 12.14
N ASP A 71 9.90 -15.16 12.66
CA ASP A 71 9.07 -16.15 13.35
C ASP A 71 8.64 -17.32 12.44
N ARG A 72 8.60 -17.10 11.12
CA ARG A 72 8.39 -18.15 10.11
C ARG A 72 9.66 -18.92 9.74
N GLY A 73 10.80 -18.59 10.36
CA GLY A 73 12.07 -19.27 10.13
C GLY A 73 12.93 -18.71 8.99
N HIS A 74 12.55 -17.57 8.41
CA HIS A 74 13.37 -16.89 7.40
C HIS A 74 14.55 -16.14 8.04
N LYS A 75 15.69 -16.07 7.34
CA LYS A 75 16.80 -15.20 7.74
C LYS A 75 16.47 -13.76 7.36
N VAL A 76 16.31 -12.90 8.35
CA VAL A 76 15.88 -11.50 8.15
C VAL A 76 16.91 -10.55 8.77
N LEU A 77 17.27 -9.53 8.01
CA LEU A 77 18.07 -8.40 8.44
C LEU A 77 17.18 -7.15 8.44
N HIS A 78 16.75 -6.71 9.62
CA HIS A 78 16.06 -5.44 9.80
C HIS A 78 17.06 -4.38 10.21
N LEU A 79 17.21 -3.32 9.42
CA LEU A 79 18.13 -2.20 9.63
C LEU A 79 17.34 -0.93 9.89
N THR A 80 17.60 -0.30 11.01
CA THR A 80 17.04 0.99 11.38
C THR A 80 17.89 2.15 10.82
N LEU A 81 17.43 3.40 10.93
CA LEU A 81 18.24 4.57 10.57
C LEU A 81 19.55 4.63 11.39
N ASP A 82 19.56 4.10 12.63
CA ASP A 82 20.78 4.03 13.43
C ASP A 82 21.80 3.08 12.78
N ASP A 83 21.36 2.02 12.13
CA ASP A 83 22.23 1.05 11.44
C ASP A 83 22.67 1.54 10.05
N THR A 84 21.83 2.31 9.36
CA THR A 84 22.04 2.73 7.97
C THR A 84 22.74 4.07 7.83
N GLN A 85 23.33 4.64 8.88
CA GLN A 85 23.97 5.97 8.87
C GLN A 85 25.04 6.14 7.78
N SER A 86 25.78 5.07 7.46
CA SER A 86 26.84 5.08 6.46
C SER A 86 26.37 4.81 5.03
N VAL A 87 25.10 4.42 4.86
CA VAL A 87 24.46 4.14 3.56
C VAL A 87 23.12 4.86 3.52
N ARG A 88 22.90 5.69 2.51
CA ARG A 88 21.74 6.57 2.48
C ARG A 88 20.65 6.12 1.51
N SER A 89 21.00 5.23 0.58
CA SER A 89 20.13 4.80 -0.51
C SER A 89 20.14 3.28 -0.69
N ALA A 90 19.17 2.76 -1.42
CA ALA A 90 19.00 1.32 -1.63
C ALA A 90 20.17 0.70 -2.43
N ASP A 91 20.69 1.42 -3.43
CA ASP A 91 21.84 0.97 -4.22
C ASP A 91 23.12 0.87 -3.38
N GLN A 92 23.39 1.87 -2.53
CA GLN A 92 24.52 1.83 -1.60
C GLN A 92 24.38 0.66 -0.60
N LEU A 93 23.17 0.46 -0.06
CA LEU A 93 22.90 -0.64 0.85
C LEU A 93 23.18 -1.99 0.18
N LEU A 94 22.62 -2.22 -1.01
CA LEU A 94 22.77 -3.49 -1.73
C LEU A 94 24.24 -3.75 -2.12
N THR A 95 24.99 -2.71 -2.49
CA THR A 95 26.43 -2.83 -2.75
C THR A 95 27.18 -3.33 -1.51
N VAL A 96 26.97 -2.70 -0.36
CA VAL A 96 27.63 -3.10 0.90
C VAL A 96 27.25 -4.51 1.30
N LEU A 97 25.96 -4.86 1.19
CA LEU A 97 25.48 -6.19 1.59
C LEU A 97 26.00 -7.29 0.64
N ALA A 98 26.02 -7.03 -0.66
CA ALA A 98 26.58 -7.98 -1.63
C ALA A 98 28.06 -8.30 -1.35
N ASP A 99 28.84 -7.28 -1.01
CA ASP A 99 30.26 -7.44 -0.65
C ASP A 99 30.42 -8.19 0.68
N VAL A 100 29.69 -7.81 1.73
CA VAL A 100 29.82 -8.41 3.07
C VAL A 100 29.44 -9.89 3.07
N TYR A 101 28.37 -10.25 2.38
CA TYR A 101 27.89 -11.64 2.32
C TYR A 101 28.46 -12.42 1.14
N SER A 102 29.27 -11.80 0.26
CA SER A 102 29.74 -12.39 -0.99
C SER A 102 28.59 -12.98 -1.81
N ALA A 103 27.48 -12.26 -1.85
CA ALA A 103 26.25 -12.71 -2.49
C ALA A 103 26.43 -12.75 -4.01
N SER A 104 25.96 -13.83 -4.64
CA SER A 104 25.97 -13.98 -6.10
C SER A 104 24.66 -13.51 -6.75
N GLN A 105 23.60 -13.27 -5.95
CA GLN A 105 22.29 -12.84 -6.43
C GLN A 105 21.70 -11.74 -5.53
N VAL A 106 21.09 -10.74 -6.17
CA VAL A 106 20.26 -9.71 -5.53
C VAL A 106 18.90 -9.70 -6.21
N ASN A 107 17.86 -9.95 -5.44
CA ASN A 107 16.50 -9.91 -5.94
C ASN A 107 15.73 -8.78 -5.24
N TYR A 108 14.88 -8.08 -5.98
CA TYR A 108 13.96 -7.10 -5.42
C TYR A 108 12.57 -7.24 -6.05
N GLN A 109 11.55 -6.89 -5.29
CA GLN A 109 10.22 -6.74 -5.85
C GLN A 109 10.13 -5.39 -6.56
N ARG A 110 9.47 -5.36 -7.72
CA ARG A 110 9.30 -4.13 -8.50
C ARG A 110 8.68 -3.02 -7.65
N PRO A 111 9.33 -1.86 -7.50
CA PRO A 111 8.74 -0.72 -6.81
C PRO A 111 7.48 -0.20 -7.52
N ASP A 112 6.56 0.36 -6.74
CA ASP A 112 5.35 1.01 -7.27
C ASP A 112 5.60 2.49 -7.65
N GLU A 113 6.83 2.95 -7.53
CA GLU A 113 7.30 4.30 -7.85
C GLU A 113 8.37 4.29 -8.95
N TYR A 114 8.20 5.14 -9.97
CA TYR A 114 9.10 5.20 -11.12
C TYR A 114 10.55 5.57 -10.74
N ARG A 115 10.74 6.48 -9.77
CA ARG A 115 12.04 6.88 -9.25
C ARG A 115 12.84 5.67 -8.77
N LEU A 116 12.24 4.86 -7.91
CA LEU A 116 12.88 3.65 -7.36
C LEU A 116 13.09 2.56 -8.42
N VAL A 117 12.14 2.39 -9.35
CA VAL A 117 12.33 1.45 -10.48
C VAL A 117 13.56 1.86 -11.29
N THR A 118 13.71 3.14 -11.60
CA THR A 118 14.85 3.64 -12.37
C THR A 118 16.16 3.45 -11.61
N GLN A 119 16.15 3.73 -10.31
CA GLN A 119 17.32 3.57 -9.44
C GLN A 119 17.75 2.10 -9.34
N LEU A 120 16.82 1.19 -9.04
CA LEU A 120 17.17 -0.22 -8.89
C LEU A 120 17.54 -0.91 -10.20
N ARG A 121 16.98 -0.49 -11.33
CA ARG A 121 17.38 -0.97 -12.65
C ARG A 121 18.73 -0.46 -13.12
N ALA A 122 19.22 0.64 -12.56
CA ALA A 122 20.55 1.19 -12.82
C ALA A 122 21.65 0.53 -11.95
N LEU A 123 21.30 -0.40 -11.05
CA LEU A 123 22.26 -1.14 -10.24
C LEU A 123 23.24 -1.92 -11.13
N ASP A 124 24.51 -1.77 -10.87
CA ASP A 124 25.60 -2.54 -11.47
C ASP A 124 26.50 -3.09 -10.35
N LEU A 125 26.27 -4.33 -9.99
CA LEU A 125 27.03 -5.05 -8.97
C LEU A 125 27.89 -6.12 -9.66
N LYS A 126 29.22 -5.92 -9.68
CA LYS A 126 30.14 -6.79 -10.40
C LYS A 126 30.02 -8.25 -9.93
N GLY A 127 29.68 -9.14 -10.86
CA GLY A 127 29.59 -10.58 -10.59
C GLY A 127 28.33 -11.01 -9.83
N VAL A 128 27.36 -10.10 -9.65
CA VAL A 128 26.09 -10.38 -8.97
C VAL A 128 24.96 -10.33 -9.98
N GLU A 129 24.14 -11.38 -10.02
CA GLU A 129 22.92 -11.41 -10.82
C GLU A 129 21.82 -10.60 -10.11
N ILE A 130 21.20 -9.65 -10.84
CA ILE A 130 20.13 -8.80 -10.30
C ILE A 130 18.81 -9.18 -10.96
N THR A 131 17.79 -9.51 -10.16
CA THR A 131 16.47 -9.92 -10.66
C THR A 131 15.35 -9.07 -10.08
N GLU A 132 14.53 -8.48 -10.97
CA GLU A 132 13.28 -7.80 -10.62
C GLU A 132 12.13 -8.82 -10.63
N ASN A 133 11.36 -8.92 -9.53
CA ASN A 133 10.20 -9.79 -9.39
C ASN A 133 8.90 -8.95 -9.32
N ASP A 134 7.75 -9.54 -9.65
CA ASP A 134 6.45 -8.87 -9.41
C ASP A 134 6.17 -8.77 -7.90
N THR A 135 5.41 -7.76 -7.49
CA THR A 135 4.98 -7.60 -6.10
C THR A 135 3.85 -8.54 -5.70
N GLU A 136 3.23 -9.22 -6.66
CA GLU A 136 2.07 -10.11 -6.47
C GLU A 136 0.92 -9.44 -5.68
N HIS A 137 0.79 -8.13 -5.79
CA HIS A 137 -0.14 -7.36 -4.95
C HIS A 137 -1.31 -6.74 -5.71
N PHE A 138 -1.22 -6.63 -7.01
CA PHE A 138 -2.26 -6.02 -7.83
C PHE A 138 -3.12 -7.08 -8.51
N LEU A 139 -4.38 -6.72 -8.79
CA LEU A 139 -5.32 -7.61 -9.46
C LEU A 139 -4.96 -7.85 -10.93
N ILE A 140 -4.25 -6.88 -11.53
CA ILE A 140 -3.73 -6.99 -12.91
C ILE A 140 -2.21 -7.10 -12.83
N PRO A 141 -1.61 -8.17 -13.35
CA PRO A 141 -0.16 -8.29 -13.45
C PRO A 141 0.44 -7.10 -14.22
N PHE A 142 1.64 -6.68 -13.82
CA PHE A 142 2.30 -5.55 -14.46
C PHE A 142 2.45 -5.75 -15.98
N SER A 143 2.78 -6.96 -16.40
CA SER A 143 2.95 -7.35 -17.82
C SER A 143 1.70 -7.19 -18.66
N GLU A 144 0.50 -7.17 -18.03
CA GLU A 144 -0.77 -7.03 -18.72
C GLU A 144 -1.24 -5.57 -18.85
N LEU A 145 -0.66 -4.63 -18.11
CA LEU A 145 -1.07 -3.21 -18.15
C LEU A 145 -1.09 -2.62 -19.57
N PRO A 146 -0.12 -2.90 -20.47
CA PRO A 146 -0.14 -2.37 -21.85
C PRO A 146 -1.34 -2.82 -22.68
N GLN A 147 -2.04 -3.90 -22.30
CA GLN A 147 -3.26 -4.35 -22.98
C GLN A 147 -4.47 -3.46 -22.68
N TYR A 148 -4.42 -2.71 -21.59
CA TYR A 148 -5.50 -1.85 -21.09
C TYR A 148 -5.17 -0.37 -21.26
N PHE A 149 -3.90 0.00 -21.14
CA PHE A 149 -3.46 1.39 -21.08
C PHE A 149 -2.35 1.65 -22.10
N GLN A 150 -2.56 2.65 -22.95
CA GLN A 150 -1.60 3.06 -23.96
C GLN A 150 -1.10 4.49 -23.68
N PRO A 151 0.19 4.78 -23.86
CA PRO A 151 0.75 6.11 -23.65
C PRO A 151 0.00 7.19 -24.43
N GLY A 152 -0.25 8.33 -23.78
CA GLY A 152 -0.88 9.50 -24.39
C GLY A 152 -2.35 9.34 -24.80
N LYS A 153 -2.98 8.19 -24.53
CA LYS A 153 -4.41 7.98 -24.86
C LYS A 153 -5.30 8.27 -23.67
N SER A 154 -6.50 8.79 -23.96
CA SER A 154 -7.56 8.94 -22.97
C SER A 154 -8.24 7.60 -22.73
N HIS A 155 -8.33 7.20 -21.47
CA HIS A 155 -9.00 5.99 -21.03
C HIS A 155 -10.16 6.34 -20.11
N ARG A 156 -11.21 5.53 -20.11
CA ARG A 156 -12.36 5.71 -19.22
C ARG A 156 -12.38 4.63 -18.17
N MET A 157 -12.33 5.03 -16.90
CA MET A 157 -12.34 4.12 -15.75
C MET A 157 -13.54 3.17 -15.79
N GLU A 158 -14.72 3.63 -16.13
CA GLU A 158 -15.94 2.81 -16.19
C GLU A 158 -15.82 1.65 -17.22
N GLN A 159 -15.23 1.88 -18.39
CA GLN A 159 -15.04 0.83 -19.40
C GLN A 159 -14.02 -0.21 -18.93
N PHE A 160 -12.94 0.25 -18.32
CA PHE A 160 -11.93 -0.60 -17.70
C PHE A 160 -12.53 -1.44 -16.58
N TYR A 161 -13.25 -0.84 -15.66
CA TYR A 161 -13.91 -1.50 -14.53
C TYR A 161 -14.88 -2.61 -14.98
N ARG A 162 -15.75 -2.35 -15.96
CA ARG A 162 -16.66 -3.36 -16.50
C ARG A 162 -15.91 -4.55 -17.12
N LYS A 163 -14.80 -4.28 -17.83
CA LYS A 163 -13.95 -5.33 -18.38
C LYS A 163 -13.35 -6.17 -17.28
N GLN A 164 -12.82 -5.55 -16.22
CA GLN A 164 -12.22 -6.25 -15.07
C GLN A 164 -13.26 -7.05 -14.30
N ARG A 165 -14.44 -6.51 -14.03
CA ARG A 165 -15.52 -7.28 -13.38
C ARG A 165 -15.86 -8.56 -14.13
N LYS A 166 -15.96 -8.50 -15.46
CA LYS A 166 -16.21 -9.68 -16.30
C LYS A 166 -15.07 -10.67 -16.25
N GLN A 167 -13.84 -10.20 -16.38
CA GLN A 167 -12.65 -11.05 -16.44
C GLN A 167 -12.40 -11.78 -15.11
N LEU A 168 -12.58 -11.10 -13.98
CA LEU A 168 -12.37 -11.63 -12.65
C LEU A 168 -13.64 -12.23 -12.03
N ASN A 169 -14.76 -12.18 -12.74
CA ASN A 169 -16.08 -12.64 -12.28
C ASN A 169 -16.51 -12.02 -10.93
N ILE A 170 -16.20 -10.72 -10.71
CA ILE A 170 -16.52 -9.99 -9.48
C ILE A 170 -17.87 -9.29 -9.62
N LEU A 171 -18.82 -9.56 -8.71
CA LEU A 171 -20.20 -9.06 -8.71
C LEU A 171 -20.90 -9.30 -10.04
N MET A 172 -20.73 -10.49 -10.61
CA MET A 172 -21.35 -10.94 -11.86
C MET A 172 -22.32 -12.08 -11.60
N ASP A 173 -23.42 -12.10 -12.36
CA ASP A 173 -24.39 -13.19 -12.41
C ASP A 173 -24.68 -13.53 -13.88
N GLN A 174 -24.42 -14.77 -14.28
CA GLN A 174 -24.64 -15.29 -15.65
C GLN A 174 -24.15 -14.35 -16.78
N GLY A 175 -23.00 -13.69 -16.54
CA GLY A 175 -22.39 -12.77 -17.52
C GLY A 175 -22.94 -11.33 -17.51
N ALA A 176 -23.96 -11.06 -16.70
CA ALA A 176 -24.51 -9.74 -16.40
C ALA A 176 -23.99 -9.20 -15.05
N PRO A 177 -24.04 -7.87 -14.82
CA PRO A 177 -23.71 -7.34 -13.50
C PRO A 177 -24.76 -7.76 -12.48
N LEU A 178 -24.32 -8.24 -11.31
CA LEU A 178 -25.19 -8.55 -10.18
C LEU A 178 -26.03 -7.31 -9.81
N GLY A 179 -27.33 -7.47 -9.61
CA GLY A 179 -28.27 -6.38 -9.39
C GLY A 179 -28.65 -5.58 -10.65
N GLY A 180 -28.22 -6.02 -11.84
CA GLY A 180 -28.65 -5.46 -13.14
C GLY A 180 -27.97 -4.14 -13.55
N GLN A 181 -27.11 -3.56 -12.68
CA GLN A 181 -26.43 -2.29 -12.95
C GLN A 181 -24.91 -2.41 -12.85
N TRP A 182 -24.20 -1.69 -13.73
CA TRP A 182 -22.74 -1.66 -13.70
C TRP A 182 -22.17 -0.79 -12.59
N ASN A 183 -22.88 0.25 -12.18
CA ASN A 183 -22.54 1.11 -11.05
C ASN A 183 -23.80 1.70 -10.43
N TYR A 184 -23.68 2.10 -9.18
CA TYR A 184 -24.74 2.72 -8.37
C TYR A 184 -24.38 4.15 -7.94
N ASP A 185 -23.46 4.82 -8.64
CA ASP A 185 -22.91 6.13 -8.30
C ASP A 185 -24.00 7.20 -8.12
N ALA A 186 -25.06 7.13 -8.94
CA ALA A 186 -26.18 8.08 -8.87
C ALA A 186 -26.95 8.01 -7.53
N THR A 187 -26.96 6.84 -6.88
CA THR A 187 -27.66 6.61 -5.61
C THR A 187 -26.72 6.75 -4.38
N ASN A 188 -25.40 6.73 -4.58
CA ASN A 188 -24.39 6.62 -3.56
C ASN A 188 -23.75 7.97 -3.15
N ARG A 189 -24.51 9.08 -3.20
CA ARG A 189 -23.98 10.44 -2.89
C ARG A 189 -24.91 11.18 -1.95
N ARG A 190 -25.40 10.53 -0.91
CA ARG A 190 -26.30 11.14 0.06
C ARG A 190 -25.53 12.11 0.97
N LYS A 191 -26.20 13.21 1.31
CA LYS A 191 -25.71 14.11 2.36
C LYS A 191 -26.11 13.55 3.72
N LEU A 192 -25.19 13.57 4.68
CA LEU A 192 -25.50 13.26 6.07
C LEU A 192 -26.54 14.25 6.62
N LYS A 193 -27.58 13.72 7.23
CA LYS A 193 -28.62 14.47 7.95
C LYS A 193 -28.42 14.30 9.45
N PRO A 194 -28.97 15.18 10.31
CA PRO A 194 -28.89 15.01 11.76
C PRO A 194 -29.33 13.65 12.27
N ALA A 195 -30.33 13.02 11.61
CA ALA A 195 -30.78 11.66 11.95
C ALA A 195 -29.78 10.55 11.63
N ASP A 196 -28.80 10.81 10.76
CA ASP A 196 -27.76 9.82 10.38
C ASP A 196 -26.56 9.87 11.35
N LEU A 197 -26.36 10.96 12.08
CA LEU A 197 -25.20 11.15 12.97
C LEU A 197 -25.10 10.07 14.07
N PRO A 198 -26.19 9.66 14.75
CA PRO A 198 -26.13 8.58 15.75
C PRO A 198 -25.77 7.20 15.18
N LEU A 199 -25.87 7.04 13.86
CA LEU A 199 -25.58 5.77 13.17
C LEU A 199 -24.11 5.63 12.79
N ILE A 200 -23.32 6.71 12.94
CA ILE A 200 -21.87 6.67 12.68
C ILE A 200 -21.21 5.74 13.71
N PRO A 201 -20.54 4.67 13.28
CA PRO A 201 -19.95 3.72 14.21
C PRO A 201 -18.75 4.32 14.96
N GLN A 202 -18.52 3.84 16.19
CA GLN A 202 -17.30 4.16 16.92
C GLN A 202 -16.10 3.57 16.16
N PRO A 203 -15.11 4.38 15.76
CA PRO A 203 -14.00 3.88 14.94
C PRO A 203 -13.13 2.90 15.73
N LEU A 204 -12.82 1.76 15.13
CA LEU A 204 -11.75 0.91 15.62
C LEU A 204 -10.42 1.65 15.47
N THR A 205 -9.70 1.81 16.56
CA THR A 205 -8.36 2.41 16.60
C THR A 205 -7.40 1.51 17.35
N PHE A 206 -6.12 1.63 17.01
CA PHE A 206 -5.06 0.90 17.68
C PHE A 206 -4.24 1.85 18.56
N SER A 207 -3.44 1.30 19.47
CA SER A 207 -2.54 2.07 20.32
C SER A 207 -1.13 1.51 20.17
N ASN A 208 -0.53 1.78 19.02
CA ASN A 208 0.80 1.30 18.68
C ASN A 208 1.85 2.31 19.17
N ASN A 209 2.75 1.88 20.08
CA ASN A 209 3.83 2.72 20.60
C ASN A 209 4.89 2.97 19.50
N VAL A 210 5.27 4.24 19.34
CA VAL A 210 6.26 4.71 18.36
C VAL A 210 7.31 5.63 18.99
N SER A 211 7.46 5.61 20.32
CA SER A 211 8.37 6.49 21.06
C SER A 211 9.82 6.34 20.57
N ASP A 212 10.28 5.09 20.38
CA ASP A 212 11.64 4.81 19.93
C ASP A 212 11.89 5.31 18.49
N ILE A 213 10.87 5.17 17.64
CA ILE A 213 10.93 5.69 16.26
C ILE A 213 11.00 7.22 16.27
N LEU A 214 10.18 7.89 17.08
CA LEU A 214 10.21 9.36 17.19
C LEU A 214 11.58 9.85 17.73
N GLN A 215 12.15 9.17 18.70
CA GLN A 215 13.50 9.48 19.20
C GLN A 215 14.55 9.28 18.11
N ARG A 216 14.45 8.22 17.30
CA ARG A 216 15.33 7.93 16.17
C ARG A 216 15.23 9.01 15.10
N LEU A 217 14.01 9.41 14.71
CA LEU A 217 13.81 10.51 13.76
C LEU A 217 14.46 11.82 14.23
N ASN A 218 14.36 12.13 15.53
CA ASN A 218 15.00 13.30 16.12
C ASN A 218 16.54 13.18 16.11
N ARG A 219 17.11 12.01 16.47
CA ARG A 219 18.57 11.80 16.42
C ARG A 219 19.16 11.99 15.03
N HIS A 220 18.42 11.60 14.00
CA HIS A 220 18.82 11.71 12.60
C HIS A 220 18.38 13.03 11.93
N GLU A 221 17.83 13.97 12.70
CA GLU A 221 17.38 15.30 12.22
C GLU A 221 16.42 15.19 11.02
N ILE A 222 15.55 14.18 11.00
CA ILE A 222 14.60 13.99 9.91
C ILE A 222 13.53 15.08 9.93
N SER A 223 13.46 15.86 8.85
CA SER A 223 12.43 16.90 8.68
C SER A 223 11.10 16.28 8.29
N PHE A 224 10.03 16.60 9.01
CA PHE A 224 8.67 16.11 8.75
C PHE A 224 7.62 17.21 8.97
N ILE A 225 6.39 16.96 8.55
CA ILE A 225 5.22 17.79 8.84
C ILE A 225 4.28 17.08 9.81
N GLY A 226 3.36 17.86 10.41
CA GLY A 226 2.36 17.35 11.33
C GLY A 226 2.89 17.10 12.74
N LYS A 227 2.09 16.37 13.52
CA LYS A 227 2.38 16.01 14.92
C LYS A 227 2.12 14.52 15.12
N ALA A 228 2.95 13.86 15.90
CA ALA A 228 2.69 12.53 16.42
C ALA A 228 2.70 12.55 17.95
N LYS A 229 1.87 11.70 18.53
CA LYS A 229 1.98 11.28 19.92
C LYS A 229 2.89 10.05 19.97
N GLU A 230 3.24 9.62 21.18
CA GLU A 230 3.99 8.37 21.40
C GLU A 230 3.25 7.12 20.92
N THR A 231 1.95 7.24 20.60
CA THR A 231 1.12 6.20 20.03
C THR A 231 0.45 6.65 18.74
N ILE A 232 0.30 5.72 17.78
CA ILE A 232 -0.45 5.93 16.55
C ILE A 232 -1.65 4.98 16.48
N ALA A 233 -2.72 5.46 15.81
CA ALA A 233 -3.99 4.74 15.68
C ALA A 233 -4.08 3.87 14.42
N LEU A 234 -3.07 3.92 13.55
CA LEU A 234 -3.02 3.12 12.32
C LEU A 234 -2.65 1.66 12.64
N PRO A 235 -3.13 0.70 11.83
CA PRO A 235 -2.67 -0.69 11.92
C PRO A 235 -1.16 -0.78 11.71
N ALA A 236 -0.46 -1.57 12.52
CA ALA A 236 0.98 -1.76 12.44
C ALA A 236 1.39 -3.10 11.81
N ASP A 237 0.45 -4.04 11.68
CA ASP A 237 0.70 -5.39 11.18
C ASP A 237 -0.54 -5.94 10.45
N ARG A 238 -0.40 -7.16 9.94
CA ARG A 238 -1.47 -7.85 9.22
C ARG A 238 -2.66 -8.19 10.11
N GLU A 239 -2.44 -8.57 11.37
CA GLU A 239 -3.51 -8.92 12.31
C GLU A 239 -4.42 -7.72 12.58
N GLN A 240 -3.84 -6.57 12.89
CA GLN A 240 -4.59 -5.32 13.08
C GLN A 240 -5.27 -4.86 11.78
N SER A 241 -4.65 -5.10 10.63
CA SER A 241 -5.24 -4.78 9.32
C SER A 241 -6.46 -5.65 9.01
N LEU A 242 -6.41 -6.93 9.34
CA LEU A 242 -7.55 -7.86 9.21
C LEU A 242 -8.67 -7.49 10.19
N ALA A 243 -8.34 -7.14 11.43
CA ALA A 243 -9.33 -6.66 12.40
C ALA A 243 -10.04 -5.38 11.93
N LEU A 244 -9.30 -4.47 11.26
CA LEU A 244 -9.90 -3.27 10.68
C LEU A 244 -10.80 -3.60 9.48
N LEU A 245 -10.45 -4.59 8.66
CA LEU A 245 -11.27 -5.07 7.55
C LEU A 245 -12.57 -5.73 8.06
N GLU A 246 -12.49 -6.56 9.07
CA GLU A 246 -13.65 -7.19 9.73
C GLU A 246 -14.56 -6.12 10.32
N TYR A 247 -13.99 -5.17 11.08
CA TYR A 247 -14.74 -4.03 11.61
C TYR A 247 -15.46 -3.24 10.50
N PHE A 248 -14.82 -2.98 9.37
CA PHE A 248 -15.45 -2.30 8.24
C PHE A 248 -16.63 -3.09 7.69
N CYS A 249 -16.46 -4.38 7.47
CA CYS A 249 -17.52 -5.26 6.99
C CYS A 249 -18.72 -5.30 7.95
N ASP A 250 -18.47 -5.31 9.26
CA ASP A 250 -19.51 -5.46 10.27
C ASP A 250 -20.27 -4.18 10.57
N PHE A 251 -19.60 -3.05 10.62
CA PHE A 251 -20.18 -1.81 11.17
C PHE A 251 -20.35 -0.68 10.16
N ALA A 252 -19.56 -0.63 9.07
CA ALA A 252 -19.55 0.52 8.18
C ALA A 252 -20.03 0.20 6.75
N LEU A 253 -19.83 -1.02 6.26
CA LEU A 253 -20.09 -1.41 4.87
C LEU A 253 -21.56 -1.20 4.47
N SER A 254 -22.54 -1.49 5.35
CA SER A 254 -23.97 -1.35 5.04
C SER A 254 -24.41 0.09 4.73
N ARG A 255 -23.55 1.08 4.96
CA ARG A 255 -23.80 2.49 4.66
C ARG A 255 -22.66 3.16 3.90
N PHE A 256 -21.64 2.41 3.50
CA PHE A 256 -20.47 2.95 2.81
C PHE A 256 -20.84 3.70 1.54
N GLY A 257 -21.61 3.06 0.65
CA GLY A 257 -21.98 3.65 -0.63
C GLY A 257 -22.83 4.91 -0.45
N ASP A 258 -23.82 4.88 0.45
CA ASP A 258 -24.67 6.03 0.73
C ASP A 258 -23.86 7.29 1.08
N PHE A 259 -22.79 7.14 1.87
CA PHE A 259 -22.04 8.24 2.45
C PHE A 259 -20.56 8.28 2.02
N GLN A 260 -20.20 7.63 0.91
CA GLN A 260 -18.79 7.57 0.45
C GLN A 260 -18.14 8.94 0.22
N ASP A 261 -18.92 9.96 -0.15
CA ASP A 261 -18.48 11.33 -0.39
C ASP A 261 -18.91 12.31 0.72
N ALA A 262 -19.52 11.80 1.80
CA ALA A 262 -20.06 12.65 2.85
C ALA A 262 -18.95 13.19 3.75
N MET A 263 -19.15 14.43 4.21
CA MET A 263 -18.33 15.10 5.21
C MET A 263 -19.25 15.80 6.23
N THR A 264 -18.82 15.88 7.48
CA THR A 264 -19.51 16.61 8.54
C THR A 264 -18.53 17.13 9.58
N ASN A 265 -18.89 18.18 10.29
CA ASN A 265 -18.22 18.64 11.51
C ASN A 265 -19.07 18.46 12.77
N GLN A 266 -20.20 17.74 12.67
CA GLN A 266 -21.19 17.59 13.74
C GLN A 266 -21.05 16.26 14.51
N SER A 267 -19.94 15.57 14.36
CA SER A 267 -19.67 14.30 15.06
C SER A 267 -18.21 14.22 15.47
N ASP A 268 -17.94 13.72 16.66
CA ASP A 268 -16.57 13.42 17.12
C ASP A 268 -15.89 12.37 16.24
N ASN A 269 -16.69 11.54 15.53
CA ASN A 269 -16.23 10.55 14.58
C ASN A 269 -16.23 11.04 13.12
N SER A 270 -16.26 12.36 12.90
CA SER A 270 -16.26 12.99 11.57
C SER A 270 -15.07 12.61 10.69
N TRP A 271 -13.95 12.24 11.29
CA TRP A 271 -12.73 11.79 10.60
C TRP A 271 -12.82 10.34 10.06
N SER A 272 -13.77 9.53 10.53
CA SER A 272 -13.94 8.12 10.15
C SER A 272 -15.23 7.87 9.38
N LEU A 273 -16.36 8.37 9.86
CA LEU A 273 -17.70 8.13 9.31
C LEU A 273 -17.95 6.64 9.03
N PHE A 274 -18.36 6.32 7.80
CA PHE A 274 -18.57 4.95 7.31
C PHE A 274 -17.42 4.49 6.39
N HIS A 275 -16.27 5.18 6.40
CA HIS A 275 -15.13 4.85 5.55
C HIS A 275 -14.36 3.63 6.07
N SER A 276 -13.80 2.85 5.14
CA SER A 276 -13.06 1.63 5.48
C SER A 276 -11.74 1.88 6.21
N ARG A 277 -11.08 3.01 5.93
CA ARG A 277 -9.75 3.37 6.44
C ARG A 277 -8.65 2.33 6.14
N LEU A 278 -8.87 1.48 5.13
CA LEU A 278 -7.95 0.40 4.73
C LEU A 278 -6.81 0.87 3.82
N SER A 279 -6.81 2.14 3.41
CA SER A 279 -5.83 2.64 2.43
C SER A 279 -4.38 2.43 2.84
N PHE A 280 -4.04 2.65 4.12
CA PHE A 280 -2.71 2.39 4.63
C PHE A 280 -2.34 0.91 4.50
N SER A 281 -3.18 0.01 5.01
CA SER A 281 -2.95 -1.44 4.98
C SER A 281 -2.80 -2.00 3.57
N ILE A 282 -3.60 -1.50 2.61
CA ILE A 282 -3.51 -1.91 1.21
C ILE A 282 -2.24 -1.32 0.55
N ASN A 283 -1.90 -0.06 0.83
CA ASN A 283 -0.77 0.61 0.18
C ASN A 283 0.58 0.06 0.62
N ILE A 284 0.71 -0.37 1.88
CA ILE A 284 1.94 -1.04 2.36
C ILE A 284 1.89 -2.57 2.20
N LYS A 285 0.83 -3.10 1.57
CA LYS A 285 0.64 -4.50 1.22
C LYS A 285 0.42 -5.47 2.41
N LEU A 286 0.01 -4.96 3.57
CA LEU A 286 -0.44 -5.81 4.69
C LEU A 286 -1.74 -6.57 4.35
N LEU A 287 -2.60 -5.98 3.50
CA LEU A 287 -3.79 -6.63 2.95
C LEU A 287 -3.74 -6.65 1.43
N HIS A 288 -3.99 -7.80 0.83
CA HIS A 288 -4.11 -7.94 -0.61
C HIS A 288 -5.48 -7.40 -1.11
N PRO A 289 -5.57 -6.64 -2.21
CA PRO A 289 -6.83 -6.09 -2.73
C PRO A 289 -7.90 -7.15 -2.99
N LYS A 290 -7.51 -8.34 -3.48
CA LYS A 290 -8.44 -9.46 -3.71
C LYS A 290 -9.08 -9.95 -2.41
N GLU A 291 -8.29 -10.10 -1.36
CA GLU A 291 -8.75 -10.48 -0.02
C GLU A 291 -9.77 -9.47 0.54
N VAL A 292 -9.51 -8.18 0.35
CA VAL A 292 -10.43 -7.12 0.77
C VAL A 292 -11.75 -7.17 0.00
N ILE A 293 -11.70 -7.39 -1.32
CA ILE A 293 -12.91 -7.56 -2.14
C ILE A 293 -13.68 -8.81 -1.72
N ASP A 294 -12.99 -9.93 -1.51
CA ASP A 294 -13.62 -11.19 -1.13
C ASP A 294 -14.32 -11.08 0.24
N ALA A 295 -13.67 -10.43 1.21
CA ALA A 295 -14.28 -10.20 2.53
C ALA A 295 -15.57 -9.38 2.44
N VAL A 296 -15.60 -8.35 1.62
CA VAL A 296 -16.79 -7.51 1.39
C VAL A 296 -17.91 -8.29 0.69
N ILE A 297 -17.58 -9.12 -0.29
CA ILE A 297 -18.57 -9.98 -0.98
C ILE A 297 -19.12 -11.02 -0.01
N ILE A 298 -18.27 -11.66 0.80
CA ILE A 298 -18.70 -12.63 1.84
C ILE A 298 -19.63 -11.97 2.85
N ALA A 299 -19.34 -10.74 3.26
CA ALA A 299 -20.20 -10.00 4.18
C ALA A 299 -21.58 -9.72 3.54
N PHE A 300 -21.62 -9.33 2.28
CA PHE A 300 -22.83 -9.11 1.51
C PHE A 300 -23.69 -10.40 1.39
N ASP A 301 -23.06 -11.53 1.07
CA ASP A 301 -23.76 -12.80 0.92
C ASP A 301 -24.36 -13.31 2.22
N LYS A 302 -23.76 -12.96 3.36
CA LYS A 302 -24.20 -13.40 4.69
C LYS A 302 -25.21 -12.46 5.37
N ARG A 303 -25.28 -11.20 4.95
CA ARG A 303 -26.03 -10.16 5.65
C ARG A 303 -27.11 -9.55 4.78
N THR A 304 -28.33 -9.47 5.29
CA THR A 304 -29.49 -8.92 4.60
C THR A 304 -29.62 -7.39 4.69
N ASP A 305 -28.83 -6.75 5.53
CA ASP A 305 -28.79 -5.29 5.71
C ASP A 305 -27.77 -4.58 4.81
N ILE A 306 -27.04 -5.32 3.96
CA ILE A 306 -26.09 -4.78 3.01
C ILE A 306 -26.68 -4.85 1.59
N ASP A 307 -26.93 -3.70 0.99
CA ASP A 307 -27.40 -3.64 -0.40
C ASP A 307 -26.22 -3.74 -1.38
N ILE A 308 -26.51 -4.26 -2.58
CA ILE A 308 -25.52 -4.36 -3.68
C ILE A 308 -24.86 -3.01 -4.00
N SER A 309 -25.58 -1.88 -3.84
CA SER A 309 -25.07 -0.54 -4.07
C SER A 309 -23.90 -0.18 -3.14
N GLN A 310 -23.93 -0.67 -1.89
CA GLN A 310 -22.85 -0.43 -0.91
C GLN A 310 -21.58 -1.19 -1.32
N VAL A 311 -21.76 -2.45 -1.68
CA VAL A 311 -20.65 -3.35 -2.06
C VAL A 311 -20.02 -2.94 -3.40
N GLU A 312 -20.87 -2.67 -4.40
CA GLU A 312 -20.39 -2.21 -5.71
C GLU A 312 -19.63 -0.89 -5.59
N GLY A 313 -20.16 0.06 -4.80
CA GLY A 313 -19.48 1.33 -4.55
C GLY A 313 -18.08 1.14 -3.96
N PHE A 314 -17.91 0.20 -3.03
CA PHE A 314 -16.62 -0.13 -2.44
C PHE A 314 -15.69 -0.87 -3.40
N VAL A 315 -16.18 -1.94 -4.04
CA VAL A 315 -15.39 -2.73 -5.01
C VAL A 315 -14.88 -1.84 -6.14
N ARG A 316 -15.66 -0.85 -6.58
CA ARG A 316 -15.28 0.10 -7.61
C ARG A 316 -14.09 0.98 -7.21
N GLN A 317 -13.91 1.27 -5.91
CA GLN A 317 -12.73 2.01 -5.46
C GLN A 317 -11.44 1.14 -5.58
N ILE A 318 -11.54 -0.14 -5.31
CA ILE A 318 -10.39 -1.08 -5.32
C ILE A 318 -10.12 -1.57 -6.75
N LEU A 319 -11.08 -2.27 -7.35
CA LEU A 319 -10.93 -2.85 -8.69
C LEU A 319 -10.97 -1.80 -9.81
N GLY A 320 -11.79 -0.75 -9.64
CA GLY A 320 -11.91 0.34 -10.60
C GLY A 320 -10.76 1.35 -10.44
N TRP A 321 -10.90 2.26 -9.49
CA TRP A 321 -10.01 3.41 -9.40
C TRP A 321 -8.55 3.07 -9.09
N ARG A 322 -8.28 2.20 -8.11
CA ARG A 322 -6.90 1.88 -7.72
C ARG A 322 -6.10 1.26 -8.86
N GLU A 323 -6.66 0.24 -9.53
CA GLU A 323 -6.00 -0.40 -10.68
C GLU A 323 -5.92 0.53 -11.89
N PHE A 324 -6.97 1.32 -12.14
CA PHE A 324 -7.00 2.29 -13.24
C PHE A 324 -5.93 3.37 -13.09
N VAL A 325 -5.82 3.99 -11.91
CA VAL A 325 -4.82 5.04 -11.64
C VAL A 325 -3.40 4.48 -11.77
N ARG A 326 -3.14 3.27 -11.27
CA ARG A 326 -1.87 2.57 -11.48
C ARG A 326 -1.56 2.38 -12.96
N GLY A 327 -2.54 1.94 -13.73
CA GLY A 327 -2.37 1.72 -15.18
C GLY A 327 -2.06 3.02 -15.93
N ILE A 328 -2.77 4.10 -15.63
CA ILE A 328 -2.52 5.43 -16.21
C ILE A 328 -1.12 5.94 -15.83
N TYR A 329 -0.72 5.79 -14.57
CA TYR A 329 0.61 6.17 -14.11
C TYR A 329 1.69 5.47 -14.93
N TRP A 330 1.69 4.15 -14.96
CA TRP A 330 2.74 3.40 -15.65
C TRP A 330 2.73 3.55 -17.17
N ALA A 331 1.56 3.74 -17.78
CA ALA A 331 1.47 3.98 -19.23
C ALA A 331 2.08 5.31 -19.66
N ASN A 332 2.13 6.31 -18.78
CA ASN A 332 2.59 7.65 -19.12
C ASN A 332 3.95 8.02 -18.52
N MET A 333 4.54 7.21 -17.63
CA MET A 333 5.89 7.48 -17.14
C MET A 333 6.94 7.22 -18.23
N PRO A 334 8.04 8.02 -18.29
CA PRO A 334 8.44 9.11 -17.37
C PRO A 334 7.72 10.45 -17.59
N ASP A 335 7.08 10.66 -18.71
CA ASP A 335 6.62 11.98 -19.17
C ASP A 335 5.35 12.47 -18.44
N TYR A 336 4.78 11.66 -17.53
CA TYR A 336 3.53 11.97 -16.84
C TYR A 336 3.61 13.24 -15.99
N ALA A 337 4.75 13.52 -15.40
CA ALA A 337 4.97 14.73 -14.60
C ALA A 337 4.88 16.03 -15.44
N GLU A 338 5.18 15.95 -16.74
CA GLU A 338 5.17 17.09 -17.67
C GLU A 338 3.80 17.27 -18.35
N MET A 339 2.88 16.32 -18.18
CA MET A 339 1.56 16.40 -18.77
C MET A 339 0.72 17.47 -18.09
N ASN A 340 0.45 18.58 -18.80
CA ASN A 340 -0.34 19.71 -18.35
C ASN A 340 -1.30 20.17 -19.42
N ALA A 341 -2.51 19.61 -19.42
CA ALA A 341 -3.54 19.87 -20.43
C ALA A 341 -3.98 21.35 -20.51
N LEU A 342 -3.79 22.11 -19.42
CA LEU A 342 -4.17 23.53 -19.34
C LEU A 342 -2.98 24.47 -19.52
N ASN A 343 -1.78 23.96 -19.72
CA ASN A 343 -0.52 24.73 -19.77
C ASN A 343 -0.39 25.75 -18.62
N GLY A 344 -0.90 25.38 -17.44
CA GLY A 344 -0.82 26.20 -16.24
C GLY A 344 0.63 26.34 -15.76
N SER A 345 1.11 27.57 -15.68
CA SER A 345 2.50 27.88 -15.27
C SER A 345 2.57 28.69 -13.97
N ARG A 346 1.43 29.04 -13.38
CA ARG A 346 1.41 29.81 -12.13
C ARG A 346 1.84 28.91 -10.97
N ALA A 347 2.82 29.37 -10.20
CA ALA A 347 3.18 28.72 -8.95
C ALA A 347 1.99 28.62 -7.97
N LEU A 348 1.95 27.55 -7.19
CA LEU A 348 1.00 27.45 -6.09
C LEU A 348 1.23 28.58 -5.07
N PRO A 349 0.15 29.11 -4.46
CA PRO A 349 0.30 30.05 -3.35
C PRO A 349 1.12 29.42 -2.21
N GLY A 350 1.96 30.25 -1.54
CA GLY A 350 2.92 29.77 -0.54
C GLY A 350 2.31 29.18 0.75
N TYR A 351 0.99 29.17 0.87
CA TYR A 351 0.29 28.52 1.99
C TYR A 351 -0.13 27.05 1.70
N PHE A 352 0.14 26.55 0.52
CA PHE A 352 0.02 25.12 0.19
C PHE A 352 1.37 24.39 0.47
#